data_8acccfcee551b47d35396cf9755a9f4a
#
_entry.id   8acccfcee551b47d35396cf9755a9f4a
#
_cell.length_a   1.000
_cell.length_b   1.000
_cell.length_c   1.000
_cell.angle_alpha   90.00
_cell.angle_beta   90.00
_cell.angle_gamma   90.00
#
_symmetry.space_group_name_H-M   'P 1'
#
loop_
_entity.id
_entity.type
_entity.pdbx_description
1 polymer ?
#
loop_
_entity_poly.entity_id
_entity_poly.type
_entity_poly.pdbx_seq_one_letter_code
_entity_poly.pdbx_strand_id
1 'polypeptide(L)'
;MSAEEFSHLACPNSECPKYGQRGADNLCLHGWSGRGKRIRCLRCSACGGHFSERANTPLFGLRSSEDTLVAIALHLAEGVGCRATARLTGVSLNTVLRFTARFGRHAELFHDSQVRGIRPAQVQADEAWAFVGKKKRTVTPLTPTTPGKAVTGTT
;
A
#
# COMPACT_ATOMS: atom_id res chain seq x y z
N MET A 1 22.92 -23.36 -1.36
CA MET A 1 21.66 -22.60 -1.12
C MET A 1 20.75 -22.99 -2.24
N SER A 2 19.66 -23.67 -1.92
CA SER A 2 18.79 -24.32 -2.92
C SER A 2 17.88 -23.30 -3.62
N ALA A 3 17.58 -23.55 -4.89
CA ALA A 3 16.66 -22.77 -5.73
C ALA A 3 15.25 -22.61 -5.09
N GLU A 4 14.85 -23.52 -4.24
CA GLU A 4 13.59 -23.48 -3.48
C GLU A 4 13.46 -22.28 -2.54
N GLU A 5 14.57 -21.73 -2.03
CA GLU A 5 14.55 -20.60 -1.08
C GLU A 5 13.95 -19.33 -1.65
N PHE A 6 14.03 -19.13 -2.98
CA PHE A 6 13.51 -17.92 -3.66
C PHE A 6 12.31 -18.19 -4.57
N SER A 7 11.73 -19.38 -4.50
CA SER A 7 10.61 -19.80 -5.35
C SER A 7 9.38 -18.89 -5.26
N HIS A 8 9.18 -18.21 -4.13
CA HIS A 8 8.08 -17.28 -3.89
C HIS A 8 8.33 -15.88 -4.49
N LEU A 9 9.55 -15.60 -4.97
CA LEU A 9 9.95 -14.34 -5.57
C LEU A 9 9.98 -14.44 -7.09
N ALA A 10 9.89 -13.28 -7.76
CA ALA A 10 9.96 -13.15 -9.20
C ALA A 10 10.89 -12.00 -9.60
N CYS A 11 11.47 -12.06 -10.79
CA CYS A 11 12.26 -10.97 -11.33
C CYS A 11 11.38 -9.74 -11.57
N PRO A 12 11.71 -8.54 -11.03
CA PRO A 12 10.92 -7.33 -11.17
C PRO A 12 11.21 -6.54 -12.46
N ASN A 13 12.19 -6.96 -13.27
CA ASN A 13 12.55 -6.28 -14.51
C ASN A 13 11.58 -6.66 -15.62
N SER A 14 10.80 -5.69 -16.12
CA SER A 14 9.81 -5.89 -17.19
C SER A 14 10.39 -6.37 -18.51
N GLU A 15 11.67 -6.11 -18.76
CA GLU A 15 12.37 -6.56 -19.98
C GLU A 15 12.97 -7.97 -19.84
N CYS A 16 12.83 -8.58 -18.65
CA CYS A 16 13.36 -9.92 -18.41
C CYS A 16 12.44 -10.99 -19.02
N PRO A 17 12.97 -12.01 -19.73
CA PRO A 17 12.16 -13.12 -20.23
C PRO A 17 11.49 -13.93 -19.11
N LYS A 18 11.97 -13.79 -17.87
CA LYS A 18 11.41 -14.39 -16.65
C LYS A 18 10.71 -13.38 -15.75
N TYR A 19 10.26 -12.25 -16.31
CA TYR A 19 9.51 -11.23 -15.56
C TYR A 19 8.27 -11.81 -14.90
N GLY A 20 8.09 -11.53 -13.61
CA GLY A 20 6.90 -11.93 -12.86
C GLY A 20 6.73 -13.44 -12.63
N GLN A 21 7.59 -14.29 -13.17
CA GLN A 21 7.50 -15.74 -13.00
C GLN A 21 8.11 -16.16 -11.66
N ARG A 22 7.31 -16.79 -10.83
CA ARG A 22 7.74 -17.41 -9.57
C ARG A 22 8.18 -18.86 -9.82
N GLY A 23 9.14 -19.36 -9.02
CA GLY A 23 9.63 -20.73 -9.17
C GLY A 23 10.37 -20.99 -10.49
N ALA A 24 10.86 -19.96 -11.17
CA ALA A 24 11.56 -20.07 -12.45
C ALA A 24 13.07 -20.36 -12.30
N ASP A 25 13.56 -20.61 -11.09
CA ASP A 25 14.94 -20.95 -10.70
C ASP A 25 16.03 -20.02 -11.25
N ASN A 26 15.63 -18.79 -11.55
CA ASN A 26 16.49 -17.77 -12.14
C ASN A 26 17.02 -16.75 -11.11
N LEU A 27 16.74 -16.95 -9.83
CA LEU A 27 17.15 -16.04 -8.76
C LEU A 27 18.22 -16.67 -7.88
N CYS A 28 19.27 -15.90 -7.61
CA CYS A 28 20.31 -16.31 -6.69
C CYS A 28 20.67 -15.18 -5.71
N LEU A 29 21.13 -15.54 -4.51
CA LEU A 29 21.62 -14.57 -3.56
C LEU A 29 22.89 -13.92 -4.10
N HIS A 30 22.87 -12.59 -4.20
CA HIS A 30 24.04 -11.80 -4.60
C HIS A 30 24.74 -11.17 -3.41
N GLY A 31 24.00 -10.83 -2.37
CA GLY A 31 24.54 -10.19 -1.18
C GLY A 31 23.46 -9.73 -0.21
N TRP A 32 23.84 -8.82 0.66
CA TRP A 32 22.99 -8.31 1.72
C TRP A 32 23.02 -6.79 1.76
N SER A 33 21.91 -6.17 2.08
CA SER A 33 21.77 -4.72 2.24
C SER A 33 21.07 -4.35 3.55
N GLY A 34 21.01 -3.04 3.82
CA GLY A 34 20.39 -2.50 5.02
C GLY A 34 21.30 -2.56 6.25
N ARG A 35 20.84 -1.90 7.33
CA ARG A 35 21.56 -1.91 8.60
C ARG A 35 21.53 -3.32 9.19
N GLY A 36 22.71 -3.87 9.50
CA GLY A 36 22.85 -5.24 10.01
C GLY A 36 22.69 -6.33 8.94
N LYS A 37 22.81 -6.01 7.65
CA LYS A 37 22.74 -6.97 6.55
C LYS A 37 21.52 -7.90 6.62
N ARG A 38 20.34 -7.32 6.84
CA ARG A 38 19.09 -8.08 7.06
C ARG A 38 18.23 -8.25 5.83
N ILE A 39 18.54 -7.55 4.73
CA ILE A 39 17.76 -7.56 3.48
C ILE A 39 18.60 -8.24 2.42
N ARG A 40 18.10 -9.30 1.83
CA ARG A 40 18.77 -10.01 0.76
C ARG A 40 18.75 -9.21 -0.53
N CYS A 41 19.89 -9.16 -1.20
CA CYS A 41 20.02 -8.67 -2.56
C CYS A 41 20.11 -9.87 -3.49
N LEU A 42 19.25 -9.95 -4.46
CA LEU A 42 19.13 -11.04 -5.41
C LEU A 42 19.65 -10.61 -6.77
N ARG A 43 20.14 -11.58 -7.52
CA ARG A 43 20.50 -11.43 -8.93
C ARG A 43 19.65 -12.39 -9.75
N CYS A 44 19.11 -11.88 -10.85
CA CYS A 44 18.46 -12.71 -11.86
C CYS A 44 19.50 -13.23 -12.85
N SER A 45 19.62 -14.55 -13.03
CA SER A 45 20.53 -15.15 -14.00
C SER A 45 20.08 -14.93 -15.44
N ALA A 46 18.79 -14.73 -15.70
CA ALA A 46 18.24 -14.56 -17.03
C ALA A 46 18.50 -13.16 -17.63
N CYS A 47 18.48 -12.09 -16.80
CA CYS A 47 18.71 -10.73 -17.28
C CYS A 47 19.91 -10.03 -16.63
N GLY A 48 20.58 -10.67 -15.67
CA GLY A 48 21.68 -10.09 -14.91
C GLY A 48 21.29 -9.00 -13.92
N GLY A 49 20.03 -8.62 -13.85
CA GLY A 49 19.53 -7.55 -12.99
C GLY A 49 19.65 -7.88 -11.50
N HIS A 50 19.97 -6.86 -10.70
CA HIS A 50 20.07 -6.96 -9.25
C HIS A 50 18.90 -6.24 -8.59
N PHE A 51 18.33 -6.82 -7.56
CA PHE A 51 17.22 -6.23 -6.83
C PHE A 51 17.14 -6.71 -5.38
N SER A 52 16.41 -5.97 -4.56
CA SER A 52 16.13 -6.36 -3.18
C SER A 52 15.01 -7.40 -3.12
N GLU A 53 15.06 -8.34 -2.19
CA GLU A 53 13.94 -9.26 -1.91
C GLU A 53 12.62 -8.52 -1.61
N ARG A 54 12.71 -7.25 -1.16
CA ARG A 54 11.56 -6.38 -0.90
C ARG A 54 11.06 -5.62 -2.12
N ALA A 55 11.69 -5.81 -3.29
CA ALA A 55 11.22 -5.17 -4.53
C ALA A 55 9.76 -5.55 -4.82
N ASN A 56 8.98 -4.59 -5.30
CA ASN A 56 7.54 -4.75 -5.57
C ASN A 56 6.69 -5.13 -4.33
N THR A 57 7.21 -4.91 -3.12
CA THR A 57 6.44 -5.05 -1.87
C THR A 57 6.27 -3.69 -1.18
N PRO A 58 5.27 -3.54 -0.28
CA PRO A 58 5.12 -2.32 0.50
C PRO A 58 6.30 -2.04 1.43
N LEU A 59 7.16 -3.03 1.67
CA LEU A 59 8.35 -2.94 2.53
C LEU A 59 9.56 -2.32 1.81
N PHE A 60 9.52 -2.17 0.49
CA PHE A 60 10.65 -1.67 -0.29
C PHE A 60 11.07 -0.25 0.15
N GLY A 61 12.37 -0.06 0.38
CA GLY A 61 12.95 1.22 0.80
C GLY A 61 12.62 1.65 2.23
N LEU A 62 12.02 0.79 3.05
CA LEU A 62 11.83 1.02 4.48
C LEU A 62 13.01 0.46 5.27
N ARG A 63 13.45 1.23 6.29
CA ARG A 63 14.61 0.88 7.13
C ARG A 63 14.24 0.05 8.35
N SER A 64 12.97 0.06 8.75
CA SER A 64 12.47 -0.71 9.89
C SER A 64 12.57 -2.21 9.63
N SER A 65 12.69 -3.00 10.70
CA SER A 65 12.64 -4.46 10.60
C SER A 65 11.29 -4.92 10.06
N GLU A 66 11.26 -6.10 9.49
CA GLU A 66 10.02 -6.69 8.96
C GLU A 66 9.00 -6.89 10.08
N ASP A 67 9.42 -7.42 11.24
CA ASP A 67 8.55 -7.60 12.40
C ASP A 67 7.88 -6.30 12.83
N THR A 68 8.63 -5.20 12.84
CA THR A 68 8.07 -3.87 13.16
C THR A 68 7.03 -3.43 12.13
N LEU A 69 7.28 -3.67 10.85
CA LEU A 69 6.36 -3.30 9.77
C LEU A 69 5.10 -4.16 9.78
N VAL A 70 5.24 -5.46 10.07
CA VAL A 70 4.12 -6.38 10.28
C VAL A 70 3.29 -5.95 11.49
N ALA A 71 3.92 -5.62 12.62
CA ALA A 71 3.22 -5.12 13.80
C ALA A 71 2.42 -3.83 13.50
N ILE A 72 3.00 -2.89 12.73
CA ILE A 72 2.28 -1.68 12.28
C ILE A 72 1.06 -2.07 11.46
N ALA A 73 1.20 -2.98 10.49
CA ALA A 73 0.10 -3.42 9.64
C ALA A 73 -1.03 -4.06 10.45
N LEU A 74 -0.70 -4.94 11.39
CA LEU A 74 -1.67 -5.58 12.28
C LEU A 74 -2.43 -4.56 13.13
N HIS A 75 -1.74 -3.62 13.79
CA HIS A 75 -2.41 -2.59 14.58
C HIS A 75 -3.37 -1.73 13.73
N LEU A 76 -2.98 -1.39 12.51
CA LEU A 76 -3.84 -0.63 11.61
C LEU A 76 -5.05 -1.45 11.12
N ALA A 77 -4.87 -2.74 10.86
CA ALA A 77 -5.96 -3.65 10.49
C ALA A 77 -7.00 -3.79 11.62
N GLU A 78 -6.55 -3.78 12.87
CA GLU A 78 -7.41 -3.76 14.07
C GLU A 78 -8.02 -2.37 14.37
N GLY A 79 -7.88 -1.40 13.46
CA GLY A 79 -8.45 -0.06 13.63
C GLY A 79 -7.69 0.85 14.62
N VAL A 80 -6.50 0.46 15.06
CA VAL A 80 -5.68 1.29 15.95
C VAL A 80 -5.16 2.50 15.18
N GLY A 81 -5.45 3.71 15.66
CA GLY A 81 -5.03 4.94 15.00
C GLY A 81 -3.50 5.12 14.93
N CYS A 82 -2.99 5.79 13.88
CA CYS A 82 -1.56 5.92 13.60
C CYS A 82 -0.71 6.45 14.77
N ARG A 83 -1.25 7.35 15.60
CA ARG A 83 -0.53 7.87 16.79
C ARG A 83 -0.37 6.82 17.88
N ALA A 84 -1.40 6.00 18.10
CA ALA A 84 -1.34 4.90 19.05
C ALA A 84 -0.41 3.80 18.54
N THR A 85 -0.51 3.44 17.26
CA THR A 85 0.41 2.50 16.59
C THR A 85 1.87 2.93 16.74
N ALA A 86 2.18 4.22 16.54
CA ALA A 86 3.53 4.73 16.72
C ALA A 86 4.06 4.53 18.15
N ARG A 87 3.21 4.76 19.18
CA ARG A 87 3.59 4.52 20.58
C ARG A 87 3.78 3.04 20.88
N LEU A 88 2.88 2.18 20.37
CA LEU A 88 2.93 0.74 20.64
C LEU A 88 4.13 0.06 19.97
N THR A 89 4.49 0.50 18.77
CA THR A 89 5.61 -0.09 18.00
C THR A 89 6.95 0.61 18.22
N GLY A 90 6.98 1.70 18.98
CA GLY A 90 8.20 2.45 19.29
C GLY A 90 8.82 3.19 18.10
N VAL A 91 8.07 3.38 17.00
CA VAL A 91 8.56 4.12 15.82
C VAL A 91 7.98 5.53 15.76
N SER A 92 8.59 6.40 14.94
CA SER A 92 8.08 7.75 14.73
C SER A 92 6.72 7.71 14.00
N LEU A 93 5.84 8.68 14.32
CA LEU A 93 4.56 8.84 13.61
C LEU A 93 4.76 8.95 12.09
N ASN A 94 5.80 9.67 11.64
CA ASN A 94 6.12 9.80 10.22
C ASN A 94 6.42 8.43 9.57
N THR A 95 7.08 7.53 10.29
CA THR A 95 7.33 6.16 9.81
C THR A 95 6.00 5.42 9.60
N VAL A 96 5.08 5.50 10.58
CA VAL A 96 3.75 4.88 10.47
C VAL A 96 2.99 5.47 9.29
N LEU A 97 2.90 6.80 9.17
CA LEU A 97 2.16 7.45 8.08
C LEU A 97 2.71 7.10 6.70
N ARG A 98 4.03 7.09 6.54
CA ARG A 98 4.68 6.70 5.26
C ARG A 98 4.43 5.22 4.92
N PHE A 99 4.46 4.36 5.93
CA PHE A 99 4.13 2.95 5.74
C PHE A 99 2.67 2.77 5.37
N THR A 100 1.74 3.43 6.09
CA THR A 100 0.29 3.36 5.82
C THR A 100 -0.04 3.77 4.39
N ALA A 101 0.51 4.90 3.92
CA ALA A 101 0.27 5.37 2.56
C ALA A 101 0.79 4.37 1.50
N ARG A 102 1.96 3.78 1.73
CA ARG A 102 2.56 2.80 0.81
C ARG A 102 1.83 1.46 0.85
N PHE A 103 1.49 0.99 2.05
CA PHE A 103 0.75 -0.23 2.24
C PHE A 103 -0.66 -0.15 1.65
N GLY A 104 -1.36 0.99 1.85
CA GLY A 104 -2.69 1.23 1.27
C GLY A 104 -2.68 1.16 -0.24
N ARG A 105 -1.71 1.84 -0.90
CA ARG A 105 -1.56 1.76 -2.36
C ARG A 105 -1.30 0.31 -2.84
N HIS A 106 -0.49 -0.44 -2.11
CA HIS A 106 -0.19 -1.83 -2.48
C HIS A 106 -1.41 -2.73 -2.28
N ALA A 107 -2.17 -2.52 -1.20
CA ALA A 107 -3.42 -3.23 -0.94
C ALA A 107 -4.48 -2.94 -2.00
N GLU A 108 -4.61 -1.68 -2.46
CA GLU A 108 -5.49 -1.29 -3.57
C GLU A 108 -5.13 -2.06 -4.86
N LEU A 109 -3.86 -2.04 -5.26
CA LEU A 109 -3.40 -2.76 -6.45
C LEU A 109 -3.64 -4.28 -6.33
N PHE A 110 -3.41 -4.84 -5.15
CA PHE A 110 -3.67 -6.25 -4.88
C PHE A 110 -5.16 -6.56 -4.98
N HIS A 111 -6.01 -5.77 -4.30
CA HIS A 111 -7.47 -5.89 -4.36
C HIS A 111 -7.97 -5.85 -5.81
N ASP A 112 -7.57 -4.86 -6.58
CA ASP A 112 -7.97 -4.71 -7.98
C ASP A 112 -7.50 -5.87 -8.87
N SER A 113 -6.41 -6.52 -8.50
CA SER A 113 -5.93 -7.70 -9.21
C SER A 113 -6.77 -8.96 -8.93
N GLN A 114 -7.32 -9.07 -7.70
CA GLN A 114 -8.08 -10.23 -7.24
C GLN A 114 -9.59 -10.09 -7.53
N VAL A 115 -10.12 -8.88 -7.37
CA VAL A 115 -11.55 -8.58 -7.47
C VAL A 115 -11.88 -8.15 -8.90
N ARG A 116 -11.88 -9.09 -9.85
CA ARG A 116 -12.20 -8.81 -11.26
C ARG A 116 -13.30 -9.72 -11.75
N GLY A 117 -14.22 -9.17 -12.53
CA GLY A 117 -15.26 -9.94 -13.22
C GLY A 117 -16.26 -10.64 -12.27
N ILE A 118 -16.37 -10.20 -11.03
CA ILE A 118 -17.31 -10.74 -10.06
C ILE A 118 -18.73 -10.33 -10.48
N ARG A 119 -19.63 -11.32 -10.56
CA ARG A 119 -21.07 -11.13 -10.80
C ARG A 119 -21.82 -11.53 -9.53
N PRO A 120 -21.92 -10.65 -8.53
CA PRO A 120 -22.57 -10.98 -7.27
C PRO A 120 -24.09 -11.07 -7.48
N ALA A 121 -24.74 -12.08 -6.89
CA ALA A 121 -26.20 -12.16 -6.84
C ALA A 121 -26.77 -11.14 -5.86
N GLN A 122 -26.01 -10.73 -4.86
CA GLN A 122 -26.39 -9.75 -3.85
C GLN A 122 -25.17 -8.94 -3.44
N VAL A 123 -25.34 -7.64 -3.28
CA VAL A 123 -24.30 -6.71 -2.77
C VAL A 123 -24.79 -6.13 -1.46
N GLN A 124 -23.98 -6.25 -0.42
CA GLN A 124 -24.17 -5.55 0.86
C GLN A 124 -23.08 -4.50 1.01
N ALA A 125 -23.46 -3.26 1.30
CA ALA A 125 -22.52 -2.18 1.58
C ALA A 125 -22.67 -1.77 3.04
N ASP A 126 -21.53 -1.72 3.75
CA ASP A 126 -21.45 -1.17 5.09
C ASP A 126 -20.89 0.25 5.05
N GLU A 127 -21.31 1.12 5.96
CA GLU A 127 -20.85 2.49 6.01
C GLU A 127 -19.52 2.61 6.75
N ALA A 128 -18.47 3.02 6.04
CA ALA A 128 -17.21 3.40 6.64
C ALA A 128 -17.18 4.91 6.94
N TRP A 129 -17.13 5.27 8.20
CA TRP A 129 -17.00 6.67 8.62
C TRP A 129 -15.55 7.13 8.51
N ALA A 130 -15.29 8.08 7.61
CA ALA A 130 -14.00 8.71 7.46
C ALA A 130 -14.09 10.25 7.54
N PHE A 131 -13.07 10.89 8.14
CA PHE A 131 -12.95 12.34 8.15
C PHE A 131 -12.18 12.80 6.90
N VAL A 132 -12.87 13.45 5.97
CA VAL A 132 -12.26 14.04 4.79
C VAL A 132 -12.15 15.55 5.01
N GLY A 133 -11.00 16.02 5.44
CA GLY A 133 -10.69 17.45 5.56
C GLY A 133 -11.26 18.15 6.78
N LYS A 134 -12.59 18.40 6.87
CA LYS A 134 -13.23 19.13 7.96
C LYS A 134 -14.32 18.30 8.63
N LYS A 135 -14.49 18.48 9.95
CA LYS A 135 -15.64 17.92 10.68
C LYS A 135 -16.95 18.50 10.12
N LYS A 136 -18.01 17.69 10.01
CA LYS A 136 -19.34 18.08 9.50
C LYS A 136 -19.89 19.38 10.11
N ARG A 137 -19.55 19.70 11.36
CA ARG A 137 -19.95 20.92 12.08
C ARG A 137 -19.38 22.21 11.50
N THR A 138 -18.33 22.14 10.68
CA THR A 138 -17.66 23.32 10.07
C THR A 138 -18.00 23.50 8.59
N VAL A 139 -18.81 22.65 8.03
CA VAL A 139 -19.34 22.84 6.66
C VAL A 139 -20.57 23.72 6.77
N THR A 140 -20.45 24.99 6.39
CA THR A 140 -21.59 25.91 6.25
C THR A 140 -22.49 25.37 5.12
N PRO A 141 -23.81 25.16 5.37
CA PRO A 141 -24.70 24.78 4.30
C PRO A 141 -24.69 25.86 3.22
N LEU A 142 -24.56 25.47 1.97
CA LEU A 142 -24.79 26.37 0.85
C LEU A 142 -26.24 26.81 0.94
N THR A 143 -26.49 28.08 1.31
CA THR A 143 -27.80 28.70 1.21
C THR A 143 -28.22 28.71 -0.26
N PRO A 144 -29.40 28.15 -0.61
CA PRO A 144 -29.88 28.24 -1.97
C PRO A 144 -30.11 29.74 -2.29
N THR A 145 -29.45 30.21 -3.32
CA THR A 145 -29.68 31.58 -3.87
C THR A 145 -31.11 31.65 -4.37
N THR A 146 -31.95 32.41 -3.69
CA THR A 146 -33.30 32.70 -4.12
C THR A 146 -33.25 33.45 -5.46
N PRO A 147 -33.92 32.97 -6.52
CA PRO A 147 -33.97 33.73 -7.76
C PRO A 147 -34.68 35.07 -7.54
N GLY A 148 -34.00 36.15 -7.91
CA GLY A 148 -34.48 37.52 -7.76
C GLY A 148 -35.84 37.69 -8.41
N LYS A 149 -36.77 38.34 -7.67
CA LYS A 149 -38.06 38.81 -8.17
C LYS A 149 -37.84 39.76 -9.37
N ALA A 150 -38.43 39.41 -10.51
CA ALA A 150 -38.57 40.32 -11.65
C ALA A 150 -39.39 41.52 -11.21
N VAL A 151 -38.80 42.71 -11.32
CA VAL A 151 -39.53 43.97 -11.16
C VAL A 151 -40.26 44.26 -12.48
N THR A 152 -41.56 44.06 -12.49
CA THR A 152 -42.44 44.58 -13.57
C THR A 152 -42.65 46.09 -13.36
N GLY A 153 -41.95 46.86 -14.17
CA GLY A 153 -42.23 48.28 -14.30
C GLY A 153 -43.43 48.47 -15.23
N THR A 154 -44.54 49.07 -14.70
CA THR A 154 -45.67 49.55 -15.44
C THR A 154 -45.50 51.05 -15.73
N THR A 155 -45.56 51.45 -16.97
CA THR A 155 -46.28 52.63 -17.47
C THR A 155 -46.28 52.64 -18.95
#